data_be1317c93d4fac4cda0ba1d07fd7eb6c
#
_entry.id   be1317c93d4fac4cda0ba1d07fd7eb6c
#
_cell.length_a   1.000
_cell.length_b   1.000
_cell.length_c   1.000
_cell.angle_alpha   90.00
_cell.angle_beta   90.00
_cell.angle_gamma   90.00
#
_symmetry.space_group_name_H-M   'P 1'
#
loop_
_entity.id
_entity.type
_entity.pdbx_description
1 polymer ?
#
loop_
_entity_poly.entity_id
_entity_poly.type
_entity_poly.pdbx_seq_one_letter_code
_entity_poly.pdbx_strand_id
1 'polypeptide(L)'
;DGVLTCEKMVLGEADASGRRSPVGSGAFFDIPCDLVISAVGEQVDDALMAANGIELDKKGRPAFRTNVEGVYAAGDAKRGPATVVEGIADAAAFAEAVIGEAHTYDIPEQAYVTKADAEAKKGILAMSQCVCCEGERCLQCATVCENCVDSCPNRANVAIRMADGSHQIVHVDKMCNECGNCTQFCPYASEPCHDKFTLFQTAEDMVDSHNAGVLFLGGGKVRVRTFGEPKDYDLDGKNDLPADLEKLIVTIRDKYGYLYN
;
A
#
# COMPACT_ATOMS: atom_id res chain seq x y z
N ASP A 1 -20.88 3.88 -27.19
CA ASP A 1 -21.46 5.10 -26.62
C ASP A 1 -20.68 5.62 -25.40
N GLY A 2 -19.41 5.32 -25.25
CA GLY A 2 -18.53 6.07 -24.33
C GLY A 2 -18.90 6.02 -22.83
N VAL A 3 -19.44 4.89 -22.34
CA VAL A 3 -19.78 4.70 -20.93
C VAL A 3 -19.25 3.36 -20.44
N LEU A 4 -18.50 3.39 -19.33
CA LEU A 4 -18.06 2.23 -18.56
C LEU A 4 -18.93 2.07 -17.33
N THR A 5 -19.69 1.00 -17.23
CA THR A 5 -20.46 0.66 -16.03
C THR A 5 -19.57 -0.08 -15.05
N CYS A 6 -19.42 0.47 -13.84
CA CYS A 6 -18.60 -0.09 -12.76
C CYS A 6 -19.48 -0.54 -11.60
N GLU A 7 -19.11 -1.64 -10.94
CA GLU A 7 -19.70 -2.05 -9.68
C GLU A 7 -18.89 -1.46 -8.52
N LYS A 8 -19.58 -0.89 -7.52
CA LYS A 8 -18.95 -0.49 -6.26
C LYS A 8 -18.51 -1.72 -5.50
N MET A 9 -17.26 -1.69 -5.06
CA MET A 9 -16.72 -2.74 -4.21
C MET A 9 -16.79 -2.32 -2.75
N VAL A 10 -16.99 -3.29 -1.87
CA VAL A 10 -16.88 -3.15 -0.40
C VAL A 10 -15.83 -4.14 0.09
N LEU A 11 -15.18 -3.85 1.22
CA LEU A 11 -14.25 -4.77 1.82
C LEU A 11 -15.02 -5.95 2.45
N GLY A 12 -14.66 -7.16 2.05
CA GLY A 12 -15.19 -8.40 2.62
C GLY A 12 -14.56 -8.73 3.98
N GLU A 13 -14.84 -9.94 4.47
CA GLU A 13 -14.24 -10.47 5.70
C GLU A 13 -12.72 -10.66 5.53
N ALA A 14 -12.00 -10.54 6.64
CA ALA A 14 -10.56 -10.80 6.66
C ALA A 14 -10.27 -12.30 6.46
N ASP A 15 -9.31 -12.61 5.60
CA ASP A 15 -8.80 -13.97 5.43
C ASP A 15 -7.84 -14.36 6.58
N ALA A 16 -7.29 -15.58 6.54
CA ALA A 16 -6.38 -16.09 7.56
C ALA A 16 -5.07 -15.26 7.70
N SER A 17 -4.74 -14.41 6.73
CA SER A 17 -3.60 -13.47 6.77
C SER A 17 -4.00 -12.09 7.30
N GLY A 18 -5.29 -11.87 7.58
CA GLY A 18 -5.84 -10.58 7.96
C GLY A 18 -6.25 -9.70 6.79
N ARG A 19 -6.03 -10.14 5.54
CA ARG A 19 -6.34 -9.37 4.34
C ARG A 19 -7.84 -9.40 4.04
N ARG A 20 -8.40 -8.21 3.79
CA ARG A 20 -9.78 -8.02 3.36
C ARG A 20 -9.83 -7.83 1.84
N SER A 21 -10.43 -8.77 1.13
CA SER A 21 -10.57 -8.68 -0.32
C SER A 21 -11.83 -7.88 -0.70
N PRO A 22 -11.78 -7.06 -1.76
CA PRO A 22 -12.96 -6.39 -2.29
C PRO A 22 -14.01 -7.40 -2.77
N VAL A 23 -15.26 -7.18 -2.42
CA VAL A 23 -16.43 -7.93 -2.90
C VAL A 23 -17.43 -6.98 -3.53
N GLY A 24 -18.19 -7.46 -4.53
CA GLY A 24 -19.21 -6.65 -5.19
C GLY A 24 -20.33 -6.27 -4.22
N SER A 25 -20.73 -5.02 -4.22
CA SER A 25 -21.84 -4.51 -3.40
C SER A 25 -23.20 -4.65 -4.05
N GLY A 26 -23.27 -5.01 -5.34
CA GLY A 26 -24.48 -4.96 -6.16
C GLY A 26 -24.91 -3.54 -6.59
N ALA A 27 -24.19 -2.50 -6.19
CA ALA A 27 -24.45 -1.12 -6.60
C ALA A 27 -23.56 -0.74 -7.78
N PHE A 28 -24.14 -0.22 -8.85
CA PHE A 28 -23.45 0.14 -10.08
C PHE A 28 -23.45 1.65 -10.30
N PHE A 29 -22.45 2.14 -11.02
CA PHE A 29 -22.35 3.53 -11.48
C PHE A 29 -21.67 3.58 -12.85
N ASP A 30 -21.96 4.64 -13.59
CA ASP A 30 -21.47 4.84 -14.93
C ASP A 30 -20.38 5.91 -14.96
N ILE A 31 -19.32 5.63 -15.72
CA ILE A 31 -18.23 6.57 -15.99
C ILE A 31 -18.26 6.90 -17.49
N PRO A 32 -18.52 8.15 -17.88
CA PRO A 32 -18.33 8.59 -19.26
C PRO A 32 -16.86 8.49 -19.64
N CYS A 33 -16.56 7.79 -20.74
CA CYS A 33 -15.18 7.64 -21.22
C CYS A 33 -15.16 7.33 -22.72
N ASP A 34 -14.15 7.82 -23.42
CA ASP A 34 -13.94 7.58 -24.86
C ASP A 34 -13.10 6.34 -25.12
N LEU A 35 -12.28 5.94 -24.16
CA LEU A 35 -11.38 4.79 -24.26
C LEU A 35 -11.24 4.09 -22.92
N VAL A 36 -11.29 2.75 -22.95
CA VAL A 36 -10.98 1.90 -21.79
C VAL A 36 -9.71 1.11 -22.11
N ILE A 37 -8.69 1.24 -21.23
CA ILE A 37 -7.46 0.45 -21.32
C ILE A 37 -7.48 -0.58 -20.21
N SER A 38 -7.55 -1.88 -20.59
CA SER A 38 -7.47 -2.98 -19.64
C SER A 38 -6.01 -3.29 -19.32
N ALA A 39 -5.62 -3.15 -18.04
CA ALA A 39 -4.30 -3.48 -17.53
C ALA A 39 -4.39 -4.38 -16.28
N VAL A 40 -5.27 -5.39 -16.35
CA VAL A 40 -5.68 -6.23 -15.21
C VAL A 40 -4.81 -7.47 -14.99
N GLY A 41 -3.69 -7.57 -15.67
CA GLY A 41 -2.74 -8.67 -15.54
C GLY A 41 -2.40 -9.33 -16.87
N GLU A 42 -1.47 -10.25 -16.80
CA GLU A 42 -0.96 -11.03 -17.93
C GLU A 42 -1.19 -12.51 -17.68
N GLN A 43 -1.33 -13.26 -18.76
CA GLN A 43 -1.47 -14.71 -18.73
C GLN A 43 -0.43 -15.36 -19.65
N VAL A 44 -0.07 -16.59 -19.33
CA VAL A 44 0.78 -17.40 -20.20
C VAL A 44 0.01 -17.68 -21.49
N ASP A 45 0.68 -17.60 -22.62
CA ASP A 45 0.08 -17.94 -23.90
C ASP A 45 -0.08 -19.48 -24.03
N ASP A 46 -1.30 -19.94 -23.77
CA ASP A 46 -1.64 -21.37 -23.81
C ASP A 46 -1.41 -21.98 -25.20
N ALA A 47 -1.61 -21.21 -26.26
CA ALA A 47 -1.40 -21.69 -27.62
C ALA A 47 0.09 -21.92 -27.91
N LEU A 48 0.94 -21.00 -27.42
CA LEU A 48 2.41 -21.16 -27.51
C LEU A 48 2.87 -22.39 -26.72
N MET A 49 2.35 -22.59 -25.51
CA MET A 49 2.70 -23.73 -24.69
C MET A 49 2.27 -25.05 -25.34
N ALA A 50 1.04 -25.12 -25.83
CA ALA A 50 0.52 -26.30 -26.53
C ALA A 50 1.30 -26.61 -27.81
N ALA A 51 1.66 -25.60 -28.61
CA ALA A 51 2.45 -25.76 -29.81
C ALA A 51 3.85 -26.35 -29.55
N ASN A 52 4.38 -26.15 -28.34
CA ASN A 52 5.66 -26.70 -27.90
C ASN A 52 5.51 -27.95 -27.03
N GLY A 53 4.32 -28.51 -26.89
CA GLY A 53 4.03 -29.72 -26.12
C GLY A 53 4.21 -29.54 -24.60
N ILE A 54 4.16 -28.30 -24.10
CA ILE A 54 4.33 -27.99 -22.68
C ILE A 54 2.98 -28.09 -21.98
N GLU A 55 2.91 -28.92 -20.95
CA GLU A 55 1.72 -29.08 -20.13
C GLU A 55 1.57 -27.94 -19.10
N LEU A 56 0.33 -27.50 -18.91
CA LEU A 56 -0.04 -26.47 -17.94
C LEU A 56 -0.81 -27.07 -16.77
N ASP A 57 -0.65 -26.49 -15.60
CA ASP A 57 -1.44 -26.85 -14.42
C ASP A 57 -2.87 -26.29 -14.51
N LYS A 58 -3.69 -26.53 -13.46
CA LYS A 58 -5.09 -26.05 -13.38
C LYS A 58 -5.21 -24.50 -13.36
N LYS A 59 -4.10 -23.79 -13.17
CA LYS A 59 -4.02 -22.33 -13.19
C LYS A 59 -3.46 -21.77 -14.50
N GLY A 60 -3.27 -22.63 -15.51
CA GLY A 60 -2.70 -22.26 -16.80
C GLY A 60 -1.18 -21.95 -16.72
N ARG A 61 -0.42 -22.65 -15.88
CA ARG A 61 1.00 -22.37 -15.66
C ARG A 61 1.84 -23.63 -15.85
N PRO A 62 3.02 -23.51 -16.50
CA PRO A 62 3.95 -24.64 -16.63
C PRO A 62 4.64 -24.95 -15.29
N ALA A 63 5.02 -26.20 -15.09
CA ALA A 63 5.88 -26.59 -13.99
C ALA A 63 7.31 -26.03 -14.17
N PHE A 64 8.07 -25.86 -13.07
CA PHE A 64 9.47 -25.42 -13.15
C PHE A 64 10.30 -26.30 -14.07
N ARG A 65 10.26 -27.63 -13.87
CA ARG A 65 10.70 -28.62 -14.86
C ARG A 65 9.48 -29.03 -15.66
N THR A 66 9.44 -28.63 -16.92
CA THR A 66 8.30 -28.99 -17.78
C THR A 66 8.32 -30.49 -18.12
N ASN A 67 7.27 -30.97 -18.72
CA ASN A 67 7.21 -32.33 -19.29
C ASN A 67 8.11 -32.51 -20.53
N VAL A 68 8.66 -31.41 -21.08
CA VAL A 68 9.60 -31.44 -22.21
C VAL A 68 11.04 -31.44 -21.67
N GLU A 69 11.80 -32.44 -22.05
CA GLU A 69 13.21 -32.58 -21.60
C GLU A 69 14.03 -31.35 -21.98
N GLY A 70 14.81 -30.83 -21.02
CA GLY A 70 15.66 -29.64 -21.21
C GLY A 70 14.91 -28.31 -21.20
N VAL A 71 13.59 -28.31 -21.06
CA VAL A 71 12.79 -27.08 -20.99
C VAL A 71 12.34 -26.81 -19.56
N TYR A 72 12.59 -25.59 -19.13
CA TYR A 72 12.25 -25.10 -17.79
C TYR A 72 11.42 -23.81 -17.88
N ALA A 73 10.58 -23.57 -16.90
CA ALA A 73 9.83 -22.33 -16.76
C ALA A 73 10.18 -21.66 -15.43
N ALA A 74 10.38 -20.34 -15.45
CA ALA A 74 10.74 -19.55 -14.28
C ALA A 74 10.04 -18.17 -14.29
N GLY A 75 10.11 -17.45 -13.19
CA GLY A 75 9.50 -16.13 -13.06
C GLY A 75 7.98 -16.15 -13.24
N ASP A 76 7.45 -15.10 -13.87
CA ASP A 76 6.01 -14.88 -14.00
C ASP A 76 5.30 -15.97 -14.79
N ALA A 77 5.97 -16.60 -15.76
CA ALA A 77 5.42 -17.71 -16.50
C ALA A 77 5.06 -18.92 -15.60
N LYS A 78 5.86 -19.18 -14.56
CA LYS A 78 5.64 -20.27 -13.61
C LYS A 78 4.71 -19.90 -12.47
N ARG A 79 4.90 -18.72 -11.87
CA ARG A 79 4.23 -18.35 -10.61
C ARG A 79 3.11 -17.32 -10.79
N GLY A 80 3.02 -16.69 -11.96
CA GLY A 80 2.19 -15.51 -12.22
C GLY A 80 2.92 -14.24 -11.84
N PRO A 81 2.30 -13.06 -12.01
CA PRO A 81 2.90 -11.78 -11.65
C PRO A 81 3.46 -11.81 -10.24
N ALA A 82 4.75 -11.50 -10.11
CA ALA A 82 5.51 -11.60 -8.88
C ALA A 82 6.56 -10.49 -8.80
N THR A 83 7.36 -10.48 -7.73
CA THR A 83 8.42 -9.50 -7.58
C THR A 83 9.66 -9.85 -8.41
N VAL A 84 10.44 -8.83 -8.76
CA VAL A 84 11.75 -9.03 -9.44
C VAL A 84 12.65 -9.95 -8.63
N VAL A 85 12.63 -9.85 -7.30
CA VAL A 85 13.43 -10.70 -6.40
C VAL A 85 13.05 -12.17 -6.55
N GLU A 86 11.77 -12.49 -6.67
CA GLU A 86 11.29 -13.86 -6.89
C GLU A 86 11.68 -14.38 -8.28
N GLY A 87 11.65 -13.50 -9.30
CA GLY A 87 12.15 -13.83 -10.62
C GLY A 87 13.65 -14.17 -10.61
N ILE A 88 14.47 -13.40 -9.88
CA ILE A 88 15.89 -13.66 -9.69
C ILE A 88 16.10 -14.99 -8.94
N ALA A 89 15.34 -15.27 -7.89
CA ALA A 89 15.41 -16.53 -7.15
C ALA A 89 15.07 -17.73 -8.03
N ASP A 90 14.05 -17.63 -8.89
CA ASP A 90 13.74 -18.69 -9.86
C ASP A 90 14.84 -18.88 -10.90
N ALA A 91 15.48 -17.81 -11.35
CA ALA A 91 16.61 -17.90 -12.28
C ALA A 91 17.84 -18.56 -11.62
N ALA A 92 18.13 -18.26 -10.36
CA ALA A 92 19.16 -18.91 -9.58
C ALA A 92 18.89 -20.42 -9.42
N ALA A 93 17.65 -20.77 -9.03
CA ALA A 93 17.24 -22.18 -8.92
C ALA A 93 17.34 -22.93 -10.27
N PHE A 94 17.06 -22.25 -11.39
CA PHE A 94 17.27 -22.80 -12.72
C PHE A 94 18.75 -23.07 -13.00
N ALA A 95 19.62 -22.10 -12.73
CA ALA A 95 21.05 -22.24 -12.93
C ALA A 95 21.60 -23.42 -12.11
N GLU A 96 21.24 -23.53 -10.84
CA GLU A 96 21.62 -24.67 -9.97
C GLU A 96 21.11 -26.02 -10.51
N ALA A 97 19.87 -26.05 -11.00
CA ALA A 97 19.30 -27.27 -11.57
C ALA A 97 20.01 -27.75 -12.85
N VAL A 98 20.57 -26.82 -13.64
CA VAL A 98 21.31 -27.12 -14.88
C VAL A 98 22.76 -27.47 -14.58
N ILE A 99 23.41 -26.75 -13.68
CA ILE A 99 24.82 -26.96 -13.31
C ILE A 99 24.97 -28.19 -12.40
N GLY A 100 23.94 -28.50 -11.61
CA GLY A 100 23.94 -29.58 -10.63
C GLY A 100 24.64 -29.27 -9.32
N GLU A 101 24.99 -27.99 -9.10
CA GLU A 101 25.66 -27.48 -7.90
C GLU A 101 24.90 -26.30 -7.33
N ALA A 102 24.72 -26.27 -6.00
CA ALA A 102 24.19 -25.12 -5.31
C ALA A 102 25.21 -23.98 -5.31
N HIS A 103 24.79 -22.79 -5.69
CA HIS A 103 25.64 -21.61 -5.65
C HIS A 103 25.62 -20.98 -4.24
N THR A 104 26.80 -20.82 -3.66
CA THR A 104 26.99 -20.09 -2.41
C THR A 104 27.27 -18.62 -2.75
N TYR A 105 26.33 -17.75 -2.35
CA TYR A 105 26.54 -16.30 -2.48
C TYR A 105 27.49 -15.85 -1.36
N ASP A 106 28.59 -15.23 -1.73
CA ASP A 106 29.45 -14.51 -0.79
C ASP A 106 28.76 -13.18 -0.47
N ILE A 107 27.89 -13.21 0.55
CA ILE A 107 27.20 -12.01 1.01
C ILE A 107 28.18 -11.28 1.92
N PRO A 108 28.69 -10.09 1.54
CA PRO A 108 29.55 -9.31 2.41
C PRO A 108 28.81 -9.10 3.74
N GLU A 109 29.54 -9.24 4.85
CA GLU A 109 29.02 -8.98 6.19
C GLU A 109 28.63 -7.50 6.27
N GLN A 110 27.41 -7.18 5.82
CA GLN A 110 26.86 -5.85 6.02
C GLN A 110 26.38 -5.80 7.46
N ALA A 111 26.75 -4.72 8.13
CA ALA A 111 26.13 -4.37 9.38
C ALA A 111 24.66 -4.09 9.11
N TYR A 112 23.83 -5.13 9.14
CA TYR A 112 22.40 -4.99 9.04
C TYR A 112 21.93 -4.14 10.22
N VAL A 113 21.16 -3.11 9.92
CA VAL A 113 20.41 -2.38 10.94
C VAL A 113 19.51 -3.40 11.62
N THR A 114 19.74 -3.66 12.90
CA THR A 114 18.89 -4.60 13.64
C THR A 114 17.50 -4.00 13.79
N LYS A 115 16.50 -4.86 14.08
CA LYS A 115 15.14 -4.37 14.40
C LYS A 115 15.19 -3.34 15.53
N ALA A 116 16.02 -3.55 16.55
CA ALA A 116 16.21 -2.61 17.65
C ALA A 116 16.78 -1.25 17.18
N ASP A 117 17.74 -1.25 16.24
CA ASP A 117 18.29 -0.01 15.67
C ASP A 117 17.24 0.73 14.83
N ALA A 118 16.42 -0.02 14.07
CA ALA A 118 15.33 0.53 13.30
C ALA A 118 14.26 1.13 14.22
N GLU A 119 13.90 0.44 15.29
CA GLU A 119 12.95 0.92 16.30
C GLU A 119 13.50 2.15 17.04
N ALA A 120 14.79 2.20 17.36
CA ALA A 120 15.43 3.36 17.98
C ALA A 120 15.42 4.59 17.05
N LYS A 121 15.54 4.39 15.74
CA LYS A 121 15.48 5.46 14.72
C LYS A 121 14.06 5.93 14.43
N LYS A 122 13.05 5.15 14.82
CA LYS A 122 11.62 5.47 14.62
C LYS A 122 11.21 6.81 15.24
N GLY A 123 12.11 7.46 15.96
CA GLY A 123 11.79 8.48 16.93
C GLY A 123 11.01 7.80 18.07
N ILE A 124 11.20 8.23 19.26
CA ILE A 124 10.38 7.76 20.37
C ILE A 124 8.97 8.17 20.02
N LEU A 125 8.14 7.17 19.65
CA LEU A 125 6.71 7.38 19.60
C LEU A 125 6.36 7.93 20.97
N ALA A 126 6.16 9.24 21.04
CA ALA A 126 5.81 9.87 22.31
C ALA A 126 4.47 9.25 22.69
N MET A 127 4.51 8.28 23.59
CA MET A 127 3.32 7.70 24.22
C MET A 127 2.62 8.76 25.09
N SER A 128 2.90 10.03 24.83
CA SER A 128 2.28 11.14 25.53
C SER A 128 0.94 11.45 24.90
N GLN A 129 -0.07 11.58 25.72
CA GLN A 129 -1.44 11.92 25.34
C GLN A 129 -1.57 13.42 24.95
N CYS A 130 -0.57 13.95 24.26
CA CYS A 130 -0.50 15.35 23.87
C CYS A 130 -0.72 15.48 22.37
N VAL A 131 -1.66 16.32 21.96
CA VAL A 131 -2.00 16.57 20.53
C VAL A 131 -0.77 17.04 19.75
N CYS A 132 0.07 17.91 20.32
CA CYS A 132 1.30 18.38 19.68
C CYS A 132 2.31 17.24 19.46
N CYS A 133 2.45 16.35 20.43
CA CYS A 133 3.37 15.22 20.32
C CYS A 133 2.90 14.20 19.27
N GLU A 134 1.59 13.99 19.13
CA GLU A 134 1.03 13.15 18.08
C GLU A 134 1.18 13.79 16.69
N GLY A 135 1.03 15.12 16.59
CA GLY A 135 1.30 15.86 15.37
C GLY A 135 2.76 15.70 14.93
N GLU A 136 3.71 15.91 15.84
CA GLU A 136 5.14 15.72 15.58
C GLU A 136 5.45 14.28 15.15
N ARG A 137 4.89 13.28 15.82
CA ARG A 137 5.05 11.89 15.46
C ARG A 137 4.58 11.61 14.04
N CYS A 138 3.42 12.11 13.65
CA CYS A 138 2.87 11.94 12.31
C CYS A 138 3.77 12.57 11.23
N LEU A 139 4.46 13.67 11.56
CA LEU A 139 5.26 14.42 10.61
C LEU A 139 6.71 13.91 10.48
N GLN A 140 7.27 13.27 11.48
CA GLN A 140 8.68 12.85 11.47
C GLN A 140 8.98 11.70 10.50
N CYS A 141 8.06 10.79 10.29
CA CYS A 141 8.30 9.59 9.49
C CYS A 141 8.61 9.89 8.02
N ALA A 142 8.04 10.95 7.46
CA ALA A 142 8.21 11.33 6.06
C ALA A 142 9.62 11.82 5.71
N THR A 143 10.42 12.23 6.69
CA THR A 143 11.82 12.66 6.44
C THR A 143 12.77 11.49 6.22
N VAL A 144 12.31 10.26 6.40
CA VAL A 144 13.16 9.08 6.47
C VAL A 144 13.09 8.22 5.21
N CYS A 145 11.89 7.86 4.76
CA CYS A 145 11.70 7.06 3.54
C CYS A 145 10.24 7.12 3.08
N GLU A 146 9.99 6.68 1.84
CA GLU A 146 8.67 6.55 1.23
C GLU A 146 8.31 5.09 0.89
N ASN A 147 8.99 4.10 1.44
CA ASN A 147 8.78 2.69 1.10
C ASN A 147 7.32 2.23 1.21
N CYS A 148 6.59 2.75 2.19
CA CYS A 148 5.17 2.43 2.33
C CYS A 148 4.29 3.03 1.23
N VAL A 149 4.73 4.11 0.58
CA VAL A 149 4.07 4.68 -0.61
C VAL A 149 4.33 3.81 -1.82
N ASP A 150 5.61 3.47 -2.06
CA ASP A 150 6.05 2.72 -3.23
C ASP A 150 5.55 1.28 -3.22
N SER A 151 5.53 0.64 -2.04
CA SER A 151 5.10 -0.76 -1.89
C SER A 151 3.59 -0.95 -1.84
N CYS A 152 2.79 0.12 -1.74
CA CYS A 152 1.35 0.01 -1.62
C CYS A 152 0.68 -0.25 -2.98
N PRO A 153 0.12 -1.46 -3.24
CA PRO A 153 -0.49 -1.77 -4.53
C PRO A 153 -1.76 -0.96 -4.78
N ASN A 154 -2.44 -0.56 -3.71
CA ASN A 154 -3.69 0.21 -3.78
C ASN A 154 -3.46 1.73 -3.69
N ARG A 155 -2.21 2.17 -3.58
CA ARG A 155 -1.84 3.58 -3.39
C ARG A 155 -2.52 4.26 -2.20
N ALA A 156 -2.83 3.49 -1.18
CA ALA A 156 -3.45 3.99 0.04
C ALA A 156 -2.51 4.85 0.89
N ASN A 157 -1.18 4.70 0.75
CA ASN A 157 -0.22 5.61 1.36
C ASN A 157 0.23 6.65 0.33
N VAL A 158 0.08 7.92 0.65
CA VAL A 158 0.31 9.04 -0.29
C VAL A 158 1.30 10.03 0.33
N ALA A 159 2.32 10.40 -0.44
CA ALA A 159 3.25 11.47 -0.05
C ALA A 159 2.63 12.84 -0.38
N ILE A 160 2.26 13.58 0.64
CA ILE A 160 1.73 14.94 0.54
C ILE A 160 2.92 15.92 0.52
N ARG A 161 3.09 16.64 -0.58
CA ARG A 161 4.16 17.63 -0.72
C ARG A 161 3.78 18.93 -0.03
N MET A 162 4.61 19.36 0.92
CA MET A 162 4.43 20.58 1.69
C MET A 162 5.02 21.78 0.95
N ALA A 163 4.62 22.99 1.36
CA ALA A 163 5.08 24.23 0.73
C ALA A 163 6.58 24.52 0.92
N ASP A 164 7.17 24.01 1.97
CA ASP A 164 8.60 24.12 2.28
C ASP A 164 9.49 23.12 1.53
N GLY A 165 8.89 22.29 0.66
CA GLY A 165 9.57 21.26 -0.11
C GLY A 165 9.70 19.92 0.60
N SER A 166 9.34 19.84 1.89
CA SER A 166 9.21 18.57 2.59
C SER A 166 7.97 17.80 2.10
N HIS A 167 7.85 16.55 2.51
CA HIS A 167 6.65 15.76 2.25
C HIS A 167 6.25 14.97 3.48
N GLN A 168 4.98 14.65 3.58
CA GLN A 168 4.39 13.87 4.65
C GLN A 168 3.59 12.72 4.09
N ILE A 169 3.73 11.55 4.68
CA ILE A 169 2.96 10.39 4.25
C ILE A 169 1.65 10.34 5.02
N VAL A 170 0.56 10.28 4.26
CA VAL A 170 -0.80 10.14 4.78
C VAL A 170 -1.38 8.82 4.28
N HIS A 171 -2.10 8.13 5.13
CA HIS A 171 -2.86 6.94 4.79
C HIS A 171 -4.27 7.34 4.37
N VAL A 172 -4.79 6.77 3.28
CA VAL A 172 -6.17 6.96 2.80
C VAL A 172 -6.95 5.70 3.08
N ASP A 173 -7.81 5.73 4.07
CA ASP A 173 -8.52 4.57 4.60
C ASP A 173 -9.29 3.80 3.53
N LYS A 174 -10.14 4.46 2.79
CA LYS A 174 -10.97 3.89 1.71
C LYS A 174 -10.18 3.14 0.64
N MET A 175 -8.91 3.49 0.43
CA MET A 175 -8.06 2.87 -0.58
C MET A 175 -7.33 1.64 -0.03
N CYS A 176 -7.34 1.42 1.27
CA CYS A 176 -6.64 0.34 1.94
C CYS A 176 -7.48 -0.95 1.97
N ASN A 177 -6.85 -2.08 1.71
CA ASN A 177 -7.42 -3.41 1.94
C ASN A 177 -6.62 -4.21 2.98
N GLU A 178 -5.80 -3.53 3.77
CA GLU A 178 -5.01 -4.12 4.86
C GLU A 178 -4.12 -5.31 4.42
N CYS A 179 -3.59 -5.25 3.19
CA CYS A 179 -2.81 -6.35 2.62
C CYS A 179 -1.43 -6.58 3.28
N GLY A 180 -0.98 -5.69 4.17
CA GLY A 180 0.27 -5.82 4.91
C GLY A 180 1.55 -5.46 4.16
N ASN A 181 1.51 -5.18 2.86
CA ASN A 181 2.72 -4.88 2.08
C ASN A 181 3.52 -3.71 2.65
N CYS A 182 2.85 -2.63 3.05
CA CYS A 182 3.53 -1.48 3.63
C CYS A 182 4.25 -1.81 4.95
N THR A 183 3.71 -2.73 5.75
CA THR A 183 4.33 -3.24 6.97
C THR A 183 5.55 -4.09 6.64
N GLN A 184 5.42 -4.99 5.66
CA GLN A 184 6.49 -5.90 5.24
C GLN A 184 7.73 -5.15 4.74
N PHE A 185 7.55 -4.03 4.02
CA PHE A 185 8.64 -3.24 3.46
C PHE A 185 9.05 -2.06 4.34
N CYS A 186 8.47 -1.90 5.53
CA CYS A 186 8.86 -0.82 6.43
C CYS A 186 10.19 -1.11 7.14
N PRO A 187 11.27 -0.33 6.89
CA PRO A 187 12.56 -0.54 7.53
C PRO A 187 12.57 -0.19 9.02
N TYR A 188 11.51 0.45 9.49
CA TYR A 188 11.34 0.91 10.87
C TYR A 188 10.38 0.03 11.69
N ALA A 189 10.02 -1.14 11.20
CA ALA A 189 9.06 -2.04 11.83
C ALA A 189 7.72 -1.35 12.21
N SER A 190 7.26 -0.42 11.35
CA SER A 190 5.97 0.26 11.47
C SER A 190 4.89 -0.52 10.75
N GLU A 191 3.66 -0.30 11.16
CA GLU A 191 2.46 -0.72 10.44
C GLU A 191 1.82 0.52 9.78
N PRO A 192 2.30 0.96 8.60
CA PRO A 192 1.90 2.25 8.04
C PRO A 192 0.40 2.43 7.82
N CYS A 193 -0.36 1.35 7.59
CA CYS A 193 -1.81 1.39 7.50
C CYS A 193 -2.49 1.73 8.84
N HIS A 194 -1.78 1.54 9.97
CA HIS A 194 -2.27 1.84 11.31
C HIS A 194 -1.52 3.01 11.96
N ASP A 195 -0.25 3.20 11.62
CA ASP A 195 0.61 4.19 12.28
C ASP A 195 0.57 5.58 11.60
N LYS A 196 0.16 5.65 10.32
CA LYS A 196 0.16 6.93 9.60
C LYS A 196 -1.09 7.75 9.91
N PHE A 197 -0.93 9.08 9.86
CA PHE A 197 -2.08 9.97 9.90
C PHE A 197 -3.03 9.63 8.76
N THR A 198 -4.28 9.33 9.09
CA THR A 198 -5.26 8.72 8.18
C THR A 198 -6.27 9.74 7.69
N LEU A 199 -6.56 9.70 6.40
CA LEU A 199 -7.64 10.46 5.77
C LEU A 199 -8.86 9.54 5.65
N PHE A 200 -9.92 9.90 6.39
CA PHE A 200 -11.19 9.20 6.38
C PHE A 200 -12.17 9.86 5.41
N GLN A 201 -13.07 9.08 4.81
CA GLN A 201 -14.13 9.59 3.96
C GLN A 201 -15.45 9.76 4.70
N THR A 202 -15.74 8.90 5.66
CA THR A 202 -17.00 8.91 6.42
C THR A 202 -16.74 8.92 7.92
N ALA A 203 -17.76 9.24 8.69
CA ALA A 203 -17.69 9.16 10.14
C ALA A 203 -17.63 7.70 10.62
N GLU A 204 -18.26 6.81 9.88
CA GLU A 204 -18.24 5.35 10.12
C GLU A 204 -16.82 4.80 9.99
N ASP A 205 -16.09 5.16 8.90
CA ASP A 205 -14.69 4.74 8.71
C ASP A 205 -13.82 5.18 9.89
N MET A 206 -14.04 6.41 10.40
CA MET A 206 -13.32 6.91 11.56
C MET A 206 -13.69 6.16 12.84
N VAL A 207 -14.93 5.70 13.01
CA VAL A 207 -15.37 4.92 14.18
C VAL A 207 -14.77 3.51 14.16
N ASP A 208 -14.74 2.89 12.98
CA ASP A 208 -14.22 1.52 12.81
C ASP A 208 -12.69 1.44 12.90
N SER A 209 -12.00 2.58 12.86
CA SER A 209 -10.54 2.67 12.95
C SER A 209 -10.10 3.27 14.28
N HIS A 210 -8.89 2.90 14.74
CA HIS A 210 -8.20 3.51 15.88
C HIS A 210 -7.12 4.53 15.47
N ASN A 211 -6.90 4.71 14.16
CA ASN A 211 -5.84 5.56 13.64
C ASN A 211 -6.07 7.03 14.00
N ALA A 212 -4.97 7.75 14.28
CA ALA A 212 -5.00 9.21 14.22
C ALA A 212 -5.31 9.66 12.80
N GLY A 213 -6.15 10.68 12.63
CA GLY A 213 -6.55 11.07 11.28
C GLY A 213 -7.52 12.24 11.22
N VAL A 214 -7.95 12.54 10.00
CA VAL A 214 -8.85 13.64 9.69
C VAL A 214 -10.00 13.19 8.80
N LEU A 215 -11.18 13.75 9.06
CA LEU A 215 -12.37 13.67 8.22
C LEU A 215 -12.80 15.10 7.84
N PHE A 216 -12.94 15.37 6.54
CA PHE A 216 -13.45 16.65 6.06
C PHE A 216 -14.97 16.68 6.14
N LEU A 217 -15.52 17.66 6.88
CA LEU A 217 -16.96 17.82 7.10
C LEU A 217 -17.60 18.82 6.13
N GLY A 218 -16.78 19.49 5.30
CA GLY A 218 -17.20 20.58 4.45
C GLY A 218 -17.25 21.93 5.15
N GLY A 219 -17.33 23.03 4.36
CA GLY A 219 -17.42 24.40 4.91
C GLY A 219 -16.25 24.81 5.80
N GLY A 220 -15.04 24.39 5.50
CA GLY A 220 -13.85 24.69 6.30
C GLY A 220 -13.71 23.88 7.59
N LYS A 221 -14.66 22.99 7.89
CA LYS A 221 -14.66 22.19 9.12
C LYS A 221 -14.06 20.82 8.90
N VAL A 222 -13.34 20.34 9.92
CA VAL A 222 -12.73 19.02 9.95
C VAL A 222 -12.93 18.37 11.31
N ARG A 223 -13.04 17.05 11.32
CA ARG A 223 -12.96 16.23 12.53
C ARG A 223 -11.58 15.59 12.58
N VAL A 224 -10.85 15.83 13.66
CA VAL A 224 -9.49 15.34 13.84
C VAL A 224 -9.40 14.47 15.09
N ARG A 225 -8.82 13.30 14.94
CA ARG A 225 -8.42 12.42 16.03
C ARG A 225 -6.90 12.30 16.02
N THR A 226 -6.23 12.72 17.07
CA THR A 226 -4.79 12.52 17.27
C THR A 226 -4.56 11.53 18.39
N PHE A 227 -5.23 11.75 19.51
CA PHE A 227 -5.18 10.89 20.67
C PHE A 227 -6.55 10.92 21.39
N GLY A 228 -7.12 9.74 21.63
CA GLY A 228 -8.44 9.63 22.28
C GLY A 228 -9.60 10.00 21.34
N GLU A 229 -10.58 10.72 21.89
CA GLU A 229 -11.80 11.06 21.15
C GLU A 229 -11.56 12.13 20.07
N PRO A 230 -12.20 11.99 18.90
CA PRO A 230 -12.09 12.98 17.83
C PRO A 230 -12.76 14.32 18.23
N LYS A 231 -12.21 15.43 17.73
CA LYS A 231 -12.72 16.77 17.93
C LYS A 231 -12.93 17.50 16.61
N ASP A 232 -13.93 18.36 16.57
CA ASP A 232 -14.23 19.18 15.40
C ASP A 232 -13.48 20.52 15.50
N TYR A 233 -12.87 20.93 14.38
CA TYR A 233 -12.11 22.17 14.24
C TYR A 233 -12.60 22.96 13.03
N ASP A 234 -12.47 24.29 13.11
CA ASP A 234 -12.71 25.19 12.00
C ASP A 234 -11.35 25.68 11.47
N LEU A 235 -10.98 25.26 10.27
CA LEU A 235 -9.70 25.62 9.65
C LEU A 235 -9.65 27.10 9.19
N ASP A 236 -10.80 27.72 8.99
CA ASP A 236 -10.90 29.10 8.57
C ASP A 236 -11.04 30.04 9.78
N GLY A 237 -11.17 29.47 10.98
CA GLY A 237 -11.27 30.15 12.26
C GLY A 237 -10.04 29.98 13.15
N LYS A 238 -10.12 30.50 14.36
CA LYS A 238 -9.09 30.25 15.38
C LYS A 238 -9.28 28.85 15.95
N ASN A 239 -8.25 28.02 15.85
CA ASN A 239 -8.23 26.67 16.39
C ASN A 239 -6.94 26.41 17.21
N ASP A 240 -6.87 25.29 17.89
CA ASP A 240 -5.77 24.88 18.75
C ASP A 240 -5.04 23.62 18.20
N LEU A 241 -5.18 23.36 16.89
CA LEU A 241 -4.39 22.31 16.24
C LEU A 241 -2.88 22.62 16.29
N PRO A 242 -2.02 21.60 16.41
CA PRO A 242 -0.58 21.79 16.20
C PRO A 242 -0.31 22.39 14.82
N ALA A 243 0.53 23.43 14.76
CA ALA A 243 0.75 24.20 13.54
C ALA A 243 1.15 23.37 12.32
N ASP A 244 1.97 22.33 12.51
CA ASP A 244 2.40 21.46 11.41
C ASP A 244 1.30 20.50 10.98
N LEU A 245 0.46 20.04 11.90
CA LEU A 245 -0.72 19.23 11.58
C LEU A 245 -1.77 20.05 10.85
N GLU A 246 -2.01 21.28 11.27
CA GLU A 246 -2.90 22.22 10.57
C GLU A 246 -2.40 22.48 9.14
N LYS A 247 -1.10 22.75 8.94
CA LYS A 247 -0.50 22.92 7.62
C LYS A 247 -0.71 21.68 6.74
N LEU A 248 -0.54 20.48 7.30
CA LEU A 248 -0.78 19.24 6.58
C LEU A 248 -2.23 19.14 6.13
N ILE A 249 -3.17 19.32 7.03
CA ILE A 249 -4.63 19.23 6.75
C ILE A 249 -5.05 20.28 5.71
N VAL A 250 -4.59 21.52 5.85
CA VAL A 250 -4.84 22.59 4.86
C VAL A 250 -4.24 22.25 3.50
N THR A 251 -3.03 21.69 3.46
CA THR A 251 -2.39 21.27 2.20
C THR A 251 -3.20 20.16 1.53
N ILE A 252 -3.73 19.20 2.30
CA ILE A 252 -4.60 18.13 1.77
C ILE A 252 -5.88 18.76 1.20
N ARG A 253 -6.54 19.65 1.95
CA ARG A 253 -7.74 20.34 1.48
C ARG A 253 -7.53 21.04 0.15
N ASP A 254 -6.45 21.81 0.04
CA ASP A 254 -6.26 22.76 -1.06
C ASP A 254 -5.67 22.08 -2.33
N LYS A 255 -4.91 21.00 -2.17
CA LYS A 255 -4.15 20.39 -3.29
C LYS A 255 -4.49 18.93 -3.56
N TYR A 256 -5.06 18.23 -2.59
CA TYR A 256 -5.30 16.78 -2.66
C TYR A 256 -6.77 16.42 -2.43
N GLY A 257 -7.70 17.34 -2.74
CA GLY A 257 -9.13 17.13 -2.54
C GLY A 257 -9.70 15.86 -3.19
N TYR A 258 -9.05 15.38 -4.25
CA TYR A 258 -9.41 14.12 -4.92
C TYR A 258 -9.24 12.87 -4.05
N LEU A 259 -8.53 12.95 -2.93
CA LEU A 259 -8.33 11.82 -2.01
C LEU A 259 -9.54 11.56 -1.10
N TYR A 260 -10.44 12.53 -0.94
CA TYR A 260 -11.58 12.43 -0.01
C TYR A 260 -12.94 12.85 -0.63
N ASN A 261 -12.97 13.16 -1.91
CA ASN A 261 -14.19 13.46 -2.66
C ASN A 261 -14.74 12.24 -3.39
#